data_602e761e7fd80221e1c532bd1d6c2955
#
_entry.id   602e761e7fd80221e1c532bd1d6c2955
#
_cell.length_a   1.000
_cell.length_b   1.000
_cell.length_c   1.000
_cell.angle_alpha   90.00
_cell.angle_beta   90.00
_cell.angle_gamma   90.00
#
_symmetry.space_group_name_H-M   'P 1'
#
loop_
_entity.id
_entity.type
_entity.pdbx_description
1 polymer ?
#
loop_
_entity_poly.entity_id
_entity_poly.type
_entity_poly.pdbx_seq_one_letter_code
_entity_poly.pdbx_strand_id
1 'polypeptide(L)'
;MSDPLPSARVPARAWLWAFGAALAVELLAVAFGWDGVRWVSKGALTLLLLGYLRSALAPGQTVARLFAAGLLFACAADLALLVEGTPAFLTGMGLFAVMQVLYIAAFVKLGAIHAFDSGRVVLISYFAFWAGLITALWTQLGPLAVPVAVYSLLLVAMAALAGVLGFWNTLKHPLGWGGLLFVVSDSILGLGVAGYDIPGAGLAVMSTYGIAQLLLTLGTARFLKRRPAH
;
A
#
# COMPACT_ATOMS: atom_id res chain seq x y z
N MET A 1 17.55 -18.77 -40.27
CA MET A 1 17.11 -17.65 -39.40
C MET A 1 16.18 -18.28 -38.39
N SER A 2 16.68 -18.65 -37.20
CA SER A 2 15.92 -19.35 -36.16
C SER A 2 15.08 -18.30 -35.42
N ASP A 3 13.77 -18.49 -35.44
CA ASP A 3 12.85 -17.69 -34.59
C ASP A 3 13.30 -17.75 -33.14
N PRO A 4 13.38 -16.60 -32.44
CA PRO A 4 13.68 -16.60 -31.01
C PRO A 4 12.55 -17.30 -30.26
N LEU A 5 12.91 -18.32 -29.48
CA LEU A 5 11.98 -19.08 -28.66
C LEU A 5 11.13 -18.07 -27.82
N PRO A 6 9.81 -18.23 -27.73
CA PRO A 6 8.97 -17.37 -26.95
C PRO A 6 9.43 -17.45 -25.50
N SER A 7 9.87 -16.34 -24.95
CA SER A 7 10.26 -16.24 -23.53
C SER A 7 9.07 -16.68 -22.67
N ALA A 8 9.19 -17.80 -21.98
CA ALA A 8 8.17 -18.34 -21.10
C ALA A 8 7.86 -17.30 -20.01
N ARG A 9 6.77 -16.55 -20.16
CA ARG A 9 6.34 -15.58 -19.14
C ARG A 9 5.88 -16.34 -17.90
N VAL A 10 6.45 -16.00 -16.76
CA VAL A 10 6.03 -16.55 -15.46
C VAL A 10 4.53 -16.27 -15.28
N PRO A 11 3.71 -17.29 -14.99
CA PRO A 11 2.26 -17.13 -14.87
C PRO A 11 1.94 -16.23 -13.65
N ALA A 12 0.92 -15.38 -13.80
CA ALA A 12 0.53 -14.40 -12.75
C ALA A 12 0.28 -15.05 -11.37
N ARG A 13 -0.23 -16.29 -11.36
CA ARG A 13 -0.46 -17.04 -10.11
C ARG A 13 0.83 -17.36 -9.35
N ALA A 14 1.93 -17.64 -10.07
CA ALA A 14 3.21 -17.93 -9.42
C ALA A 14 3.72 -16.73 -8.61
N TRP A 15 3.55 -15.51 -9.12
CA TRP A 15 3.90 -14.30 -8.37
C TRP A 15 3.10 -14.15 -7.08
N LEU A 16 1.81 -14.51 -7.09
CA LEU A 16 0.96 -14.45 -5.89
C LEU A 16 1.36 -15.51 -4.86
N TRP A 17 1.71 -16.72 -5.28
CA TRP A 17 2.24 -17.74 -4.39
C TRP A 17 3.57 -17.33 -3.78
N ALA A 18 4.48 -16.78 -4.59
CA ALA A 18 5.76 -16.25 -4.12
C ALA A 18 5.56 -15.09 -3.12
N PHE A 19 4.60 -14.19 -3.38
CA PHE A 19 4.23 -13.13 -2.43
C PHE A 19 3.72 -13.72 -1.10
N GLY A 20 2.82 -14.70 -1.14
CA GLY A 20 2.31 -15.35 0.06
C GLY A 20 3.42 -16.01 0.89
N ALA A 21 4.36 -16.69 0.22
CA ALA A 21 5.52 -17.27 0.88
C ALA A 21 6.45 -16.19 1.48
N ALA A 22 6.73 -15.11 0.73
CA ALA A 22 7.54 -14.01 1.24
C ALA A 22 6.88 -13.30 2.43
N LEU A 23 5.55 -13.12 2.41
CA LEU A 23 4.82 -12.55 3.54
C LEU A 23 4.89 -13.46 4.77
N ALA A 24 4.73 -14.77 4.60
CA ALA A 24 4.89 -15.71 5.71
C ALA A 24 6.30 -15.66 6.31
N VAL A 25 7.34 -15.61 5.46
CA VAL A 25 8.73 -15.44 5.92
C VAL A 25 8.93 -14.12 6.66
N GLU A 26 8.39 -13.00 6.15
CA GLU A 26 8.49 -11.71 6.83
C GLU A 26 7.80 -11.74 8.20
N LEU A 27 6.60 -12.32 8.30
CA LEU A 27 5.90 -12.43 9.58
C LEU A 27 6.66 -13.31 10.59
N LEU A 28 7.26 -14.41 10.15
CA LEU A 28 8.13 -15.22 10.98
C LEU A 28 9.40 -14.45 11.40
N ALA A 29 10.00 -13.71 10.47
CA ALA A 29 11.18 -12.89 10.75
C ALA A 29 10.87 -11.79 11.79
N VAL A 30 9.69 -11.17 11.71
CA VAL A 30 9.21 -10.21 12.73
C VAL A 30 8.99 -10.92 14.08
N ALA A 31 8.36 -12.09 14.09
CA ALA A 31 8.04 -12.83 15.31
C ALA A 31 9.28 -13.30 16.06
N PHE A 32 10.33 -13.69 15.33
CA PHE A 32 11.56 -14.24 15.90
C PHE A 32 12.74 -13.27 15.91
N GLY A 33 12.56 -12.01 15.48
CA GLY A 33 13.62 -11.00 15.48
C GLY A 33 14.74 -11.28 14.46
N TRP A 34 14.43 -11.85 13.29
CA TRP A 34 15.43 -12.16 12.25
C TRP A 34 15.67 -10.95 11.33
N ASP A 35 16.33 -9.92 11.85
CA ASP A 35 16.49 -8.64 11.12
C ASP A 35 17.19 -8.79 9.77
N GLY A 36 18.19 -9.65 9.66
CA GLY A 36 18.87 -9.94 8.38
C GLY A 36 17.93 -10.51 7.31
N VAL A 37 16.96 -11.35 7.70
CA VAL A 37 15.96 -11.92 6.78
C VAL A 37 14.97 -10.83 6.31
N ARG A 38 14.63 -9.90 7.18
CA ARG A 38 13.69 -8.81 6.90
C ARG A 38 14.16 -7.88 5.77
N TRP A 39 15.46 -7.69 5.59
CA TRP A 39 16.00 -6.93 4.46
C TRP A 39 15.61 -7.53 3.10
N VAL A 40 15.53 -8.85 3.03
CA VAL A 40 15.17 -9.54 1.80
C VAL A 40 13.65 -9.73 1.71
N SER A 41 13.02 -10.27 2.74
CA SER A 41 11.59 -10.61 2.71
C SER A 41 10.72 -9.38 2.55
N LYS A 42 10.97 -8.31 3.30
CA LYS A 42 10.19 -7.06 3.24
C LYS A 42 10.32 -6.38 1.88
N GLY A 43 11.56 -6.24 1.36
CA GLY A 43 11.79 -5.70 0.02
C GLY A 43 11.17 -6.55 -1.09
N ALA A 44 11.17 -7.88 -0.95
CA ALA A 44 10.59 -8.78 -1.93
C ALA A 44 9.07 -8.61 -2.08
N LEU A 45 8.32 -8.24 -1.02
CA LEU A 45 6.85 -8.16 -1.07
C LEU A 45 6.36 -7.29 -2.22
N THR A 46 6.79 -6.05 -2.28
CA THR A 46 6.32 -5.09 -3.30
C THR A 46 6.89 -5.40 -4.68
N LEU A 47 8.11 -5.95 -4.78
CA LEU A 47 8.71 -6.38 -6.04
C LEU A 47 7.96 -7.59 -6.64
N LEU A 48 7.50 -8.53 -5.83
CA LEU A 48 6.68 -9.66 -6.28
C LEU A 48 5.31 -9.19 -6.79
N LEU A 49 4.70 -8.19 -6.13
CA LEU A 49 3.48 -7.56 -6.61
C LEU A 49 3.70 -6.79 -7.92
N LEU A 50 4.86 -6.17 -8.10
CA LEU A 50 5.26 -5.55 -9.36
C LEU A 50 5.39 -6.60 -10.48
N GLY A 51 6.00 -7.75 -10.19
CA GLY A 51 6.06 -8.90 -11.10
C GLY A 51 4.68 -9.38 -11.51
N TYR A 52 3.77 -9.53 -10.54
CA TYR A 52 2.37 -9.87 -10.80
C TYR A 52 1.70 -8.83 -11.70
N LEU A 53 1.81 -7.54 -11.39
CA LEU A 53 1.18 -6.47 -12.16
C LEU A 53 1.64 -6.49 -13.63
N ARG A 54 2.94 -6.65 -13.86
CA ARG A 54 3.54 -6.73 -15.19
C ARG A 54 3.11 -7.98 -15.98
N SER A 55 2.95 -9.10 -15.28
CA SER A 55 2.50 -10.36 -15.91
C SER A 55 0.99 -10.37 -16.19
N ALA A 56 0.21 -9.62 -15.41
CA ALA A 56 -1.25 -9.62 -15.46
C ALA A 56 -1.85 -8.60 -16.43
N LEU A 57 -1.09 -7.58 -16.85
CA LEU A 57 -1.57 -6.45 -17.64
C LEU A 57 -0.78 -6.27 -18.94
N ALA A 58 -1.46 -5.69 -19.94
CA ALA A 58 -0.81 -5.28 -21.17
C ALA A 58 0.17 -4.10 -20.91
N PRO A 59 1.29 -4.01 -21.64
CA PRO A 59 2.22 -2.89 -21.52
C PRO A 59 1.57 -1.57 -21.98
N GLY A 60 2.10 -0.46 -21.45
CA GLY A 60 1.73 0.88 -21.93
C GLY A 60 0.62 1.60 -21.17
N GLN A 61 -0.15 0.92 -20.31
CA GLN A 61 -1.22 1.56 -19.54
C GLN A 61 -0.67 2.54 -18.50
N THR A 62 -1.06 3.79 -18.57
CA THR A 62 -0.57 4.85 -17.66
C THR A 62 -0.86 4.54 -16.19
N VAL A 63 -2.06 4.03 -15.87
CA VAL A 63 -2.42 3.62 -14.50
C VAL A 63 -1.51 2.53 -13.98
N ALA A 64 -1.22 1.51 -14.81
CA ALA A 64 -0.31 0.43 -14.42
C ALA A 64 1.11 0.94 -14.17
N ARG A 65 1.59 1.94 -14.95
CA ARG A 65 2.91 2.57 -14.75
C ARG A 65 2.97 3.37 -13.46
N LEU A 66 1.94 4.17 -13.16
CA LEU A 66 1.85 4.93 -11.91
C LEU A 66 1.84 4.00 -10.70
N PHE A 67 1.02 2.95 -10.76
CA PHE A 67 0.92 1.98 -9.66
C PHE A 67 2.22 1.18 -9.50
N ALA A 68 2.87 0.78 -10.60
CA ALA A 68 4.18 0.12 -10.59
C ALA A 68 5.28 0.99 -9.99
N ALA A 69 5.32 2.29 -10.35
CA ALA A 69 6.24 3.25 -9.72
C ALA A 69 5.97 3.37 -8.22
N GLY A 70 4.69 3.43 -7.80
CA GLY A 70 4.32 3.41 -6.38
C GLY A 70 4.85 2.18 -5.65
N LEU A 71 4.75 0.97 -6.23
CA LEU A 71 5.32 -0.25 -5.63
C LEU A 71 6.84 -0.18 -5.45
N LEU A 72 7.57 0.48 -6.36
CA LEU A 72 9.00 0.69 -6.21
C LEU A 72 9.33 1.67 -5.08
N PHE A 73 8.56 2.76 -4.96
CA PHE A 73 8.70 3.68 -3.83
C PHE A 73 8.34 3.01 -2.50
N ALA A 74 7.32 2.15 -2.47
CA ALA A 74 6.99 1.35 -1.30
C ALA A 74 8.13 0.41 -0.91
N CYS A 75 8.78 -0.27 -1.87
CA CYS A 75 9.95 -1.09 -1.63
C CYS A 75 11.08 -0.28 -0.97
N ALA A 76 11.42 0.88 -1.53
CA ALA A 76 12.45 1.74 -0.97
C ALA A 76 12.09 2.25 0.44
N ALA A 77 10.82 2.62 0.66
CA ALA A 77 10.31 3.02 1.97
C ALA A 77 10.41 1.90 3.00
N ASP A 78 10.02 0.69 2.63
CA ASP A 78 10.10 -0.50 3.47
C ASP A 78 11.53 -0.78 3.94
N LEU A 79 12.50 -0.65 3.04
CA LEU A 79 13.92 -0.82 3.38
C LEU A 79 14.45 0.33 4.24
N ALA A 80 14.04 1.57 3.97
CA ALA A 80 14.42 2.73 4.79
C ALA A 80 13.94 2.59 6.24
N LEU A 81 12.73 2.04 6.45
CA LEU A 81 12.16 1.82 7.77
C LEU A 81 12.82 0.66 8.56
N LEU A 82 13.71 -0.13 7.96
CA LEU A 82 14.52 -1.10 8.67
C LEU A 82 15.75 -0.47 9.34
N VAL A 83 16.11 0.75 8.94
CA VAL A 83 17.19 1.52 9.57
C VAL A 83 16.63 2.27 10.75
N GLU A 84 17.32 2.22 11.88
CA GLU A 84 16.91 2.92 13.09
C GLU A 84 17.18 4.42 13.03
N GLY A 85 16.37 5.18 13.74
CA GLY A 85 16.53 6.62 13.95
C GLY A 85 15.57 7.49 13.14
N THR A 86 15.36 8.70 13.67
CA THR A 86 14.40 9.68 13.10
C THR A 86 14.67 10.03 11.64
N PRO A 87 15.92 10.22 11.16
CA PRO A 87 16.15 10.52 9.75
C PRO A 87 15.71 9.39 8.82
N ALA A 88 15.97 8.14 9.17
CA ALA A 88 15.56 6.97 8.40
C ALA A 88 14.02 6.82 8.40
N PHE A 89 13.38 7.02 9.55
CA PHE A 89 11.93 7.05 9.67
C PHE A 89 11.29 8.12 8.77
N LEU A 90 11.78 9.35 8.82
CA LEU A 90 11.29 10.44 7.96
C LEU A 90 11.53 10.17 6.47
N THR A 91 12.65 9.55 6.12
CA THR A 91 12.94 9.12 4.75
C THR A 91 11.93 8.07 4.27
N GLY A 92 11.70 7.03 5.07
CA GLY A 92 10.71 5.99 4.76
C GLY A 92 9.30 6.57 4.61
N MET A 93 8.91 7.44 5.53
CA MET A 93 7.62 8.14 5.48
C MET A 93 7.50 9.02 4.22
N GLY A 94 8.55 9.73 3.83
CA GLY A 94 8.58 10.54 2.60
C GLY A 94 8.45 9.69 1.34
N LEU A 95 9.12 8.53 1.29
CA LEU A 95 9.02 7.59 0.18
C LEU A 95 7.61 6.97 0.07
N PHE A 96 6.99 6.63 1.21
CA PHE A 96 5.59 6.20 1.23
C PHE A 96 4.63 7.33 0.82
N ALA A 97 4.90 8.58 1.18
CA ALA A 97 4.10 9.73 0.72
C ALA A 97 4.14 9.85 -0.82
N VAL A 98 5.30 9.65 -1.44
CA VAL A 98 5.42 9.60 -2.92
C VAL A 98 4.60 8.44 -3.49
N MET A 99 4.69 7.24 -2.89
CA MET A 99 3.86 6.10 -3.28
C MET A 99 2.37 6.44 -3.21
N GLN A 100 1.90 7.07 -2.13
CA GLN A 100 0.50 7.48 -1.95
C GLN A 100 0.06 8.45 -3.03
N VAL A 101 0.87 9.46 -3.37
CA VAL A 101 0.58 10.40 -4.47
C VAL A 101 0.45 9.68 -5.81
N LEU A 102 1.32 8.72 -6.09
CA LEU A 102 1.25 7.91 -7.31
C LEU A 102 -0.01 7.03 -7.35
N TYR A 103 -0.42 6.45 -6.23
CA TYR A 103 -1.66 5.68 -6.12
C TYR A 103 -2.89 6.59 -6.24
N ILE A 104 -2.90 7.77 -5.62
CA ILE A 104 -3.94 8.78 -5.80
C ILE A 104 -4.08 9.11 -7.29
N ALA A 105 -2.98 9.43 -7.98
CA ALA A 105 -3.00 9.74 -9.41
C ALA A 105 -3.55 8.56 -10.24
N ALA A 106 -3.21 7.32 -9.88
CA ALA A 106 -3.75 6.13 -10.52
C ALA A 106 -5.27 6.00 -10.30
N PHE A 107 -5.75 6.19 -9.06
CA PHE A 107 -7.17 6.08 -8.71
C PHE A 107 -8.02 7.21 -9.32
N VAL A 108 -7.48 8.43 -9.39
CA VAL A 108 -8.11 9.54 -10.13
C VAL A 108 -8.29 9.17 -11.60
N LYS A 109 -7.27 8.62 -12.26
CA LYS A 109 -7.37 8.14 -13.64
C LYS A 109 -8.33 6.94 -13.80
N LEU A 110 -8.54 6.15 -12.76
CA LEU A 110 -9.57 5.11 -12.72
C LEU A 110 -10.99 5.68 -12.54
N GLY A 111 -11.14 6.98 -12.33
CA GLY A 111 -12.43 7.66 -12.24
C GLY A 111 -12.96 7.83 -10.82
N ALA A 112 -12.11 7.77 -9.79
CA ALA A 112 -12.54 7.95 -8.40
C ALA A 112 -13.25 9.29 -8.17
N ILE A 113 -12.82 10.37 -8.83
CA ILE A 113 -13.43 11.70 -8.71
C ILE A 113 -14.88 11.72 -9.22
N HIS A 114 -15.17 11.00 -10.30
CA HIS A 114 -16.52 10.93 -10.88
C HIS A 114 -17.51 10.16 -9.99
N ALA A 115 -17.02 9.42 -9.01
CA ALA A 115 -17.81 8.65 -8.07
C ALA A 115 -17.98 9.38 -6.70
N PHE A 116 -17.54 10.64 -6.58
CA PHE A 116 -17.57 11.39 -5.30
C PHE A 116 -18.95 11.56 -4.72
N ASP A 117 -19.93 11.95 -5.55
CA ASP A 117 -21.29 12.17 -5.06
C ASP A 117 -21.87 10.92 -4.41
N SER A 118 -21.59 9.82 -5.02
CA SER A 118 -22.03 8.51 -4.57
C SER A 118 -21.19 7.98 -3.39
N GLY A 119 -19.90 8.28 -3.36
CA GLY A 119 -18.94 7.83 -2.33
C GLY A 119 -18.77 8.83 -1.18
N ARG A 120 -19.61 9.86 -1.06
CA ARG A 120 -19.48 10.94 -0.07
C ARG A 120 -19.34 10.42 1.37
N VAL A 121 -20.11 9.42 1.73
CA VAL A 121 -20.06 8.81 3.08
C VAL A 121 -18.69 8.20 3.35
N VAL A 122 -18.11 7.49 2.37
CA VAL A 122 -16.77 6.91 2.48
C VAL A 122 -15.74 8.01 2.71
N LEU A 123 -15.75 9.06 1.91
CA LEU A 123 -14.84 10.20 2.06
C LEU A 123 -14.95 10.83 3.44
N ILE A 124 -16.16 11.17 3.87
CA ILE A 124 -16.41 11.81 5.18
C ILE A 124 -15.92 10.90 6.29
N SER A 125 -16.18 9.58 6.25
CA SER A 125 -15.77 8.64 7.29
C SER A 125 -14.24 8.57 7.42
N TYR A 126 -13.51 8.52 6.31
CA TYR A 126 -12.05 8.49 6.33
C TYR A 126 -11.45 9.79 6.89
N PHE A 127 -11.96 10.96 6.47
CA PHE A 127 -11.46 12.24 6.96
C PHE A 127 -11.86 12.49 8.42
N ALA A 128 -13.05 12.10 8.85
CA ALA A 128 -13.47 12.18 10.25
C ALA A 128 -12.60 11.29 11.15
N PHE A 129 -12.31 10.06 10.70
CA PHE A 129 -11.37 9.16 11.39
C PHE A 129 -9.98 9.78 11.51
N TRP A 130 -9.43 10.31 10.41
CA TRP A 130 -8.14 10.99 10.40
C TRP A 130 -8.11 12.18 11.37
N ALA A 131 -9.09 13.06 11.30
CA ALA A 131 -9.17 14.24 12.17
C ALA A 131 -9.24 13.85 13.65
N GLY A 132 -10.03 12.83 13.98
CA GLY A 132 -10.12 12.30 15.34
C GLY A 132 -8.77 11.72 15.83
N LEU A 133 -8.15 10.87 15.01
CA LEU A 133 -6.89 10.23 15.38
C LEU A 133 -5.74 11.24 15.53
N ILE A 134 -5.56 12.13 14.54
CA ILE A 134 -4.46 13.11 14.61
C ILE A 134 -4.64 14.10 15.74
N THR A 135 -5.89 14.51 16.04
CA THR A 135 -6.19 15.37 17.18
C THR A 135 -5.86 14.67 18.50
N ALA A 136 -6.23 13.39 18.62
CA ALA A 136 -5.96 12.59 19.83
C ALA A 136 -4.45 12.38 20.06
N LEU A 137 -3.65 12.26 19.00
CA LEU A 137 -2.22 11.96 19.10
C LEU A 137 -1.33 13.20 19.02
N TRP A 138 -1.89 14.40 18.79
CA TRP A 138 -1.12 15.61 18.48
C TRP A 138 -0.02 15.94 19.49
N THR A 139 -0.36 15.90 20.76
CA THR A 139 0.57 16.24 21.86
C THR A 139 1.65 15.18 22.05
N GLN A 140 1.32 13.90 21.85
CA GLN A 140 2.23 12.77 22.00
C GLN A 140 3.25 12.68 20.87
N LEU A 141 2.86 13.12 19.66
CA LEU A 141 3.73 13.13 18.49
C LEU A 141 4.84 14.19 18.57
N GLY A 142 4.67 15.25 19.38
CA GLY A 142 5.67 16.29 19.56
C GLY A 142 6.17 16.88 18.25
N PRO A 143 7.50 16.90 17.98
CA PRO A 143 8.06 17.45 16.75
C PRO A 143 7.63 16.69 15.46
N LEU A 144 7.16 15.45 15.59
CA LEU A 144 6.68 14.64 14.47
C LEU A 144 5.22 14.90 14.14
N ALA A 145 4.48 15.72 14.91
CA ALA A 145 3.06 15.96 14.71
C ALA A 145 2.74 16.47 13.29
N VAL A 146 3.46 17.47 12.82
CA VAL A 146 3.23 18.03 11.47
C VAL A 146 3.61 17.05 10.36
N PRO A 147 4.80 16.44 10.35
CA PRO A 147 5.14 15.41 9.34
C PRO A 147 4.13 14.25 9.31
N VAL A 148 3.74 13.72 10.48
CA VAL A 148 2.78 12.61 10.57
C VAL A 148 1.40 13.05 10.11
N ALA A 149 0.94 14.26 10.44
CA ALA A 149 -0.35 14.77 9.97
C ALA A 149 -0.41 14.90 8.44
N VAL A 150 0.62 15.46 7.81
CA VAL A 150 0.69 15.59 6.34
C VAL A 150 0.74 14.22 5.68
N TYR A 151 1.58 13.33 6.17
CA TYR A 151 1.69 11.96 5.67
C TYR A 151 0.38 11.19 5.78
N SER A 152 -0.24 11.19 6.96
CA SER A 152 -1.48 10.47 7.21
C SER A 152 -2.67 11.06 6.48
N LEU A 153 -2.67 12.36 6.17
CA LEU A 153 -3.67 12.99 5.30
C LEU A 153 -3.58 12.43 3.87
N LEU A 154 -2.37 12.29 3.32
CA LEU A 154 -2.17 11.66 2.01
C LEU A 154 -2.62 10.20 2.02
N LEU A 155 -2.28 9.45 3.08
CA LEU A 155 -2.71 8.08 3.26
C LEU A 155 -4.24 7.97 3.23
N VAL A 156 -4.92 8.77 4.03
CA VAL A 156 -6.38 8.76 4.12
C VAL A 156 -7.02 9.19 2.81
N ALA A 157 -6.46 10.18 2.11
CA ALA A 157 -6.92 10.56 0.77
C ALA A 157 -6.80 9.39 -0.23
N MET A 158 -5.65 8.71 -0.25
CA MET A 158 -5.42 7.52 -1.08
C MET A 158 -6.43 6.41 -0.75
N ALA A 159 -6.60 6.09 0.54
CA ALA A 159 -7.51 5.04 1.00
C ALA A 159 -8.98 5.38 0.73
N ALA A 160 -9.37 6.65 0.89
CA ALA A 160 -10.71 7.11 0.58
C ALA A 160 -11.04 6.96 -0.91
N LEU A 161 -10.12 7.32 -1.81
CA LEU A 161 -10.27 7.10 -3.25
C LEU A 161 -10.36 5.61 -3.61
N ALA A 162 -9.53 4.77 -2.99
CA ALA A 162 -9.62 3.32 -3.12
C ALA A 162 -10.98 2.79 -2.62
N GLY A 163 -11.47 3.34 -1.51
CA GLY A 163 -12.78 3.04 -0.92
C GLY A 163 -13.94 3.44 -1.82
N VAL A 164 -13.91 4.64 -2.38
CA VAL A 164 -14.91 5.10 -3.35
C VAL A 164 -14.99 4.16 -4.55
N LEU A 165 -13.85 3.78 -5.13
CA LEU A 165 -13.82 2.83 -6.26
C LEU A 165 -14.24 1.41 -5.85
N GLY A 166 -13.92 0.99 -4.64
CA GLY A 166 -14.07 -0.38 -4.18
C GLY A 166 -15.42 -0.70 -3.53
N PHE A 167 -15.97 0.20 -2.72
CA PHE A 167 -17.18 -0.07 -1.94
C PHE A 167 -18.46 0.38 -2.64
N TRP A 168 -18.36 1.28 -3.63
CA TRP A 168 -19.55 1.88 -4.27
C TRP A 168 -20.48 0.86 -4.95
N ASN A 169 -19.92 -0.11 -5.68
CA ASN A 169 -20.76 -1.08 -6.41
C ASN A 169 -20.93 -2.42 -5.70
N THR A 170 -19.97 -2.84 -4.93
CA THR A 170 -20.02 -4.07 -4.11
C THR A 170 -18.94 -4.03 -3.04
N LEU A 171 -19.27 -4.34 -1.80
CA LEU A 171 -18.30 -4.57 -0.72
C LEU A 171 -17.27 -5.69 -1.02
N LYS A 172 -17.38 -6.33 -2.20
CA LYS A 172 -16.51 -7.44 -2.63
C LYS A 172 -15.29 -7.00 -3.43
N HIS A 173 -15.13 -5.71 -3.75
CA HIS A 173 -13.99 -5.27 -4.54
C HIS A 173 -12.74 -5.06 -3.66
N PRO A 174 -11.61 -5.71 -3.96
CA PRO A 174 -10.44 -5.72 -3.07
C PRO A 174 -9.83 -4.33 -2.84
N LEU A 175 -10.03 -3.38 -3.76
CA LEU A 175 -9.42 -2.05 -3.68
C LEU A 175 -9.83 -1.30 -2.41
N GLY A 176 -11.12 -1.32 -2.05
CA GLY A 176 -11.62 -0.66 -0.84
C GLY A 176 -11.06 -1.26 0.45
N TRP A 177 -11.02 -2.59 0.52
CA TRP A 177 -10.43 -3.30 1.65
C TRP A 177 -8.92 -3.07 1.76
N GLY A 178 -8.22 -2.97 0.62
CA GLY A 178 -6.80 -2.64 0.58
C GLY A 178 -6.51 -1.26 1.18
N GLY A 179 -7.30 -0.25 0.80
CA GLY A 179 -7.19 1.10 1.39
C GLY A 179 -7.46 1.09 2.90
N LEU A 180 -8.52 0.40 3.34
CA LEU A 180 -8.87 0.29 4.77
C LEU A 180 -7.75 -0.37 5.59
N LEU A 181 -7.24 -1.51 5.13
CA LEU A 181 -6.17 -2.22 5.84
C LEU A 181 -4.87 -1.43 5.88
N PHE A 182 -4.58 -0.61 4.86
CA PHE A 182 -3.43 0.28 4.88
C PHE A 182 -3.56 1.34 5.98
N VAL A 183 -4.74 1.96 6.10
CA VAL A 183 -5.03 2.91 7.19
C VAL A 183 -4.91 2.23 8.56
N VAL A 184 -5.40 1.01 8.71
CA VAL A 184 -5.27 0.26 9.97
C VAL A 184 -3.79 0.01 10.30
N SER A 185 -3.01 -0.47 9.33
CA SER A 185 -1.57 -0.70 9.49
C SER A 185 -0.84 0.55 10.00
N ASP A 186 -1.04 1.66 9.31
CA ASP A 186 -0.33 2.90 9.63
C ASP A 186 -0.86 3.58 10.90
N SER A 187 -2.12 3.34 11.25
CA SER A 187 -2.67 3.78 12.54
C SER A 187 -1.97 3.07 13.70
N ILE A 188 -1.73 1.75 13.59
CA ILE A 188 -0.98 1.00 14.60
C ILE A 188 0.48 1.52 14.68
N LEU A 189 1.11 1.75 13.52
CA LEU A 189 2.45 2.33 13.46
C LEU A 189 2.48 3.72 14.10
N GLY A 190 1.52 4.59 13.79
CA GLY A 190 1.39 5.93 14.34
C GLY A 190 1.18 5.96 15.85
N LEU A 191 0.42 5.01 16.40
CA LEU A 191 0.29 4.84 17.86
C LEU A 191 1.65 4.50 18.49
N GLY A 192 2.45 3.63 17.88
CA GLY A 192 3.81 3.33 18.32
C GLY A 192 4.72 4.58 18.30
N VAL A 193 4.63 5.39 17.22
CA VAL A 193 5.37 6.67 17.13
C VAL A 193 4.93 7.67 18.23
N ALA A 194 3.67 7.65 18.61
CA ALA A 194 3.14 8.45 19.70
C ALA A 194 3.48 7.90 21.10
N GLY A 195 4.25 6.80 21.18
CA GLY A 195 4.75 6.24 22.46
C GLY A 195 3.83 5.18 23.09
N TYR A 196 2.79 4.73 22.39
CA TYR A 196 1.96 3.63 22.88
C TYR A 196 2.62 2.28 22.61
N ASP A 197 2.83 1.51 23.67
CA ASP A 197 3.32 0.12 23.54
C ASP A 197 2.13 -0.82 23.24
N ILE A 198 2.13 -1.37 22.03
CA ILE A 198 1.10 -2.30 21.58
C ILE A 198 1.73 -3.68 21.40
N PRO A 199 1.40 -4.67 22.26
CA PRO A 199 1.92 -6.02 22.12
C PRO A 199 1.65 -6.58 20.72
N GLY A 200 2.70 -7.07 20.04
CA GLY A 200 2.57 -7.62 18.70
C GLY A 200 2.35 -6.59 17.56
N ALA A 201 2.55 -5.29 17.83
CA ALA A 201 2.38 -4.24 16.82
C ALA A 201 3.11 -4.55 15.51
N GLY A 202 4.35 -5.02 15.56
CA GLY A 202 5.11 -5.36 14.36
C GLY A 202 4.44 -6.40 13.47
N LEU A 203 3.86 -7.45 14.06
CA LEU A 203 3.09 -8.47 13.34
C LEU A 203 1.79 -7.90 12.79
N ALA A 204 1.07 -7.10 13.58
CA ALA A 204 -0.18 -6.48 13.15
C ALA A 204 0.06 -5.51 11.99
N VAL A 205 1.08 -4.66 12.06
CA VAL A 205 1.49 -3.73 10.99
C VAL A 205 1.84 -4.50 9.72
N MET A 206 2.74 -5.48 9.81
CA MET A 206 3.22 -6.19 8.63
C MET A 206 2.14 -7.06 7.97
N SER A 207 1.28 -7.70 8.74
CA SER A 207 0.17 -8.49 8.19
C SER A 207 -0.86 -7.60 7.49
N THR A 208 -1.30 -6.52 8.13
CA THR A 208 -2.28 -5.59 7.54
C THR A 208 -1.71 -4.85 6.34
N TYR A 209 -0.46 -4.39 6.39
CA TYR A 209 0.25 -3.76 5.28
C TYR A 209 0.43 -4.70 4.08
N GLY A 210 0.95 -5.91 4.31
CA GLY A 210 1.14 -6.89 3.23
C GLY A 210 -0.17 -7.24 2.52
N ILE A 211 -1.22 -7.50 3.29
CA ILE A 211 -2.55 -7.76 2.72
C ILE A 211 -3.10 -6.51 2.02
N ALA A 212 -2.90 -5.31 2.57
CA ALA A 212 -3.32 -4.06 1.94
C ALA A 212 -2.69 -3.88 0.56
N GLN A 213 -1.36 -4.01 0.44
CA GLN A 213 -0.64 -3.90 -0.83
C GLN A 213 -1.09 -4.95 -1.85
N LEU A 214 -1.33 -6.18 -1.40
CA LEU A 214 -1.88 -7.25 -2.25
C LEU A 214 -3.26 -6.85 -2.79
N LEU A 215 -4.17 -6.42 -1.93
CA LEU A 215 -5.55 -6.08 -2.31
C LEU A 215 -5.61 -4.84 -3.20
N LEU A 216 -4.79 -3.82 -2.95
CA LEU A 216 -4.65 -2.64 -3.80
C LEU A 216 -4.15 -3.03 -5.20
N THR A 217 -3.14 -3.91 -5.26
CA THR A 217 -2.59 -4.41 -6.54
C THR A 217 -3.61 -5.23 -7.32
N LEU A 218 -4.27 -6.20 -6.65
CA LEU A 218 -5.31 -7.03 -7.26
C LEU A 218 -6.50 -6.19 -7.72
N GLY A 219 -6.91 -5.22 -6.92
CA GLY A 219 -8.01 -4.32 -7.22
C GLY A 219 -7.72 -3.47 -8.46
N THR A 220 -6.55 -2.85 -8.51
CA THR A 220 -6.10 -2.05 -9.67
C THR A 220 -6.04 -2.92 -10.94
N ALA A 221 -5.45 -4.11 -10.85
CA ALA A 221 -5.39 -5.03 -11.98
C ALA A 221 -6.78 -5.46 -12.48
N ARG A 222 -7.75 -5.69 -11.58
CA ARG A 222 -9.14 -6.02 -11.96
C ARG A 222 -9.84 -4.87 -12.67
N PHE A 223 -9.64 -3.63 -12.21
CA PHE A 223 -10.18 -2.45 -12.88
C PHE A 223 -9.63 -2.30 -14.30
N LEU A 224 -8.33 -2.47 -14.48
CA LEU A 224 -7.68 -2.33 -15.77
C LEU A 224 -8.08 -3.41 -16.77
N LYS A 225 -8.31 -4.64 -16.31
CA LYS A 225 -8.80 -5.74 -17.18
C LYS A 225 -10.24 -5.56 -17.65
N ARG A 226 -11.07 -4.81 -16.92
CA ARG A 226 -12.48 -4.58 -17.27
C ARG A 226 -12.68 -3.41 -18.23
N ARG A 227 -11.68 -2.55 -18.40
CA ARG A 227 -11.72 -1.44 -19.38
C ARG A 227 -11.20 -1.96 -20.73
N PRO A 228 -12.00 -1.85 -21.82
CA PRO A 228 -11.47 -2.10 -23.14
C PRO A 228 -10.27 -1.16 -23.40
N ALA A 229 -9.24 -1.69 -24.08
CA ALA A 229 -8.12 -0.86 -24.53
C ALA A 229 -8.66 0.14 -25.57
N HIS A 230 -8.67 1.43 -25.21
CA HIS A 230 -8.85 2.52 -26.17
C HIS A 230 -7.49 3.05 -26.56
#